data_170d86e4e9c67442d7f3bb7f205f3709
#
_entry.id   170d86e4e9c67442d7f3bb7f205f3709
#
_cell.length_a   1.000
_cell.length_b   1.000
_cell.length_c   1.000
_cell.angle_alpha   90.00
_cell.angle_beta   90.00
_cell.angle_gamma   90.00
#
_symmetry.space_group_name_H-M   'P 1'
#
loop_
_entity.id
_entity.type
_entity.pdbx_description
1 polymer ?
#
loop_
_entity_poly.entity_id
_entity_poly.type
_entity_poly.pdbx_seq_one_letter_code
_entity_poly.pdbx_strand_id
1 'polypeptide(L)'
;MKAIPIAALLVFCAMPVAAAQDAKPAALDLPEGAAKSVVVAQCTGCHDLSRILNANHSAGEWRNVVTMIVAAGARLSPAEKDAVARYLIESFPERAKPHPVVIAGQVQVSFREWEVPTPGARPHDPLATPDGALWYTGQMANVLGRLDPSTGAIKEYQLKTPASGPHGLVDDAAGHIWFTANFAGYIGELDPTSGEVKEYQLPDAARDPHTLLFDSDGVLWFTVQNANMLGRLDPKTGAIKLVSMATPGARPYGMALSADGRSVFFDLFGSNKIARVDRASMAITEFPLPDGASRPRRIAVSGDGFVWYSDYSRGRLGRLDPQPAR
;
A
#
# COMPACT_ATOMS: atom_id res chain seq x y z
N MET A 1 56.82 -51.81 13.56
CA MET A 1 56.52 -50.53 12.94
C MET A 1 55.32 -49.97 13.66
N LYS A 2 55.55 -48.93 14.51
CA LYS A 2 54.44 -48.34 15.35
C LYS A 2 53.91 -47.11 14.62
N ALA A 3 52.60 -47.08 14.36
CA ALA A 3 51.92 -45.93 13.79
C ALA A 3 51.59 -44.90 14.88
N ILE A 4 51.94 -43.65 14.63
CA ILE A 4 51.65 -42.47 15.48
C ILE A 4 50.37 -41.83 14.94
N PRO A 5 49.35 -41.57 15.75
CA PRO A 5 48.18 -40.82 15.29
C PRO A 5 48.46 -39.31 15.36
N ILE A 6 48.21 -38.60 14.24
CA ILE A 6 48.24 -37.13 14.16
C ILE A 6 46.86 -36.63 14.64
N ALA A 7 46.82 -35.99 15.81
CA ALA A 7 45.66 -35.26 16.27
C ALA A 7 45.65 -33.87 15.64
N ALA A 8 44.67 -33.61 14.77
CA ALA A 8 44.46 -32.28 14.21
C ALA A 8 43.70 -31.43 15.24
N LEU A 9 44.34 -30.39 15.73
CA LEU A 9 43.79 -29.40 16.65
C LEU A 9 43.01 -28.34 15.82
N LEU A 10 41.69 -28.45 15.82
CA LEU A 10 40.85 -27.40 15.24
C LEU A 10 40.72 -26.24 16.23
N VAL A 11 41.41 -25.15 15.94
CA VAL A 11 41.28 -23.88 16.66
C VAL A 11 40.02 -23.17 16.13
N PHE A 12 38.94 -23.21 16.88
CA PHE A 12 37.77 -22.37 16.64
C PHE A 12 38.11 -20.93 17.07
N CYS A 13 38.35 -20.08 16.09
CA CYS A 13 38.44 -18.64 16.30
C CYS A 13 37.01 -18.07 16.44
N ALA A 14 36.52 -17.93 17.67
CA ALA A 14 35.27 -17.24 17.95
C ALA A 14 35.50 -15.75 17.72
N MET A 15 35.03 -15.24 16.59
CA MET A 15 34.92 -13.79 16.41
C MET A 15 33.78 -13.27 17.28
N PRO A 16 33.98 -12.20 18.06
CA PRO A 16 32.88 -11.58 18.81
C PRO A 16 31.89 -10.96 17.81
N VAL A 17 30.67 -11.46 17.83
CA VAL A 17 29.54 -10.77 17.19
C VAL A 17 29.35 -9.48 17.96
N ALA A 18 29.79 -8.37 17.39
CA ALA A 18 29.47 -7.05 17.92
C ALA A 18 27.94 -6.89 17.91
N ALA A 19 27.33 -6.89 19.08
CA ALA A 19 25.92 -6.52 19.23
C ALA A 19 25.76 -5.11 18.66
N ALA A 20 25.00 -4.99 17.56
CA ALA A 20 24.58 -3.70 17.07
C ALA A 20 23.77 -3.05 18.21
N GLN A 21 24.33 -2.03 18.81
CA GLN A 21 23.62 -1.22 19.79
C GLN A 21 22.39 -0.64 19.09
N ASP A 22 21.23 -0.89 19.68
CA ASP A 22 19.97 -0.27 19.30
C ASP A 22 20.11 1.26 19.33
N ALA A 23 20.54 1.85 18.22
CA ALA A 23 20.45 3.29 18.04
C ALA A 23 18.95 3.63 18.05
N LYS A 24 18.50 4.25 19.12
CA LYS A 24 17.19 4.85 19.22
C LYS A 24 16.95 5.64 17.93
N PRO A 25 15.90 5.35 17.14
CA PRO A 25 15.68 6.07 15.90
C PRO A 25 15.69 7.56 16.20
N ALA A 26 16.50 8.34 15.49
CA ALA A 26 16.48 9.79 15.60
C ALA A 26 15.03 10.24 15.45
N ALA A 27 14.53 10.98 16.42
CA ALA A 27 13.17 11.48 16.36
C ALA A 27 13.04 12.26 15.04
N LEU A 28 12.12 11.85 14.18
CA LEU A 28 11.80 12.56 12.95
C LEU A 28 11.20 13.89 13.35
N ASP A 29 12.00 14.92 13.40
CA ASP A 29 11.57 16.26 13.79
C ASP A 29 11.56 17.18 12.57
N LEU A 30 10.57 18.08 12.52
CA LEU A 30 10.45 19.10 11.48
C LEU A 30 11.23 20.34 11.87
N PRO A 31 11.75 21.11 10.90
CA PRO A 31 12.33 22.41 11.16
C PRO A 31 11.41 23.33 11.96
N GLU A 32 11.96 24.21 12.78
CA GLU A 32 11.17 25.18 13.53
C GLU A 32 10.46 26.15 12.58
N GLY A 33 9.22 26.50 12.90
CA GLY A 33 8.42 27.42 12.10
C GLY A 33 6.98 27.54 12.55
N ALA A 34 6.30 28.60 12.15
CA ALA A 34 4.98 28.98 12.64
C ALA A 34 3.88 27.91 12.42
N ALA A 35 4.01 27.06 11.41
CA ALA A 35 3.03 26.03 11.10
C ALA A 35 3.50 24.61 11.48
N LYS A 36 4.66 24.43 12.14
CA LYS A 36 5.19 23.11 12.55
C LYS A 36 4.16 22.31 13.34
N SER A 37 3.57 22.90 14.36
CA SER A 37 2.59 22.23 15.22
C SER A 37 1.34 21.80 14.45
N VAL A 38 0.87 22.64 13.53
CA VAL A 38 -0.28 22.32 12.66
C VAL A 38 0.05 21.14 11.73
N VAL A 39 1.24 21.14 11.11
CA VAL A 39 1.71 20.04 10.26
C VAL A 39 1.79 18.74 11.07
N VAL A 40 2.38 18.77 12.26
CA VAL A 40 2.44 17.58 13.11
C VAL A 40 1.03 17.10 13.45
N ALA A 41 0.14 17.96 13.91
CA ALA A 41 -1.21 17.57 14.34
C ALA A 41 -2.08 17.03 13.19
N GLN A 42 -1.97 17.59 11.99
CA GLN A 42 -2.86 17.25 10.87
C GLN A 42 -2.29 16.19 9.93
N CYS A 43 -0.96 16.05 9.83
CA CYS A 43 -0.35 15.12 8.88
C CYS A 43 0.01 13.76 9.49
N THR A 44 0.30 13.67 10.80
CA THR A 44 0.71 12.41 11.43
C THR A 44 -0.45 11.43 11.66
N GLY A 45 -1.68 11.87 11.52
CA GLY A 45 -2.86 11.01 11.64
C GLY A 45 -2.95 9.93 10.56
N CYS A 46 -2.38 10.16 9.38
CA CYS A 46 -2.46 9.25 8.24
C CYS A 46 -1.12 8.61 7.86
N HIS A 47 0.00 9.27 8.12
CA HIS A 47 1.35 8.78 7.81
C HIS A 47 2.38 9.45 8.72
N ASP A 48 3.59 8.90 8.79
CA ASP A 48 4.69 9.52 9.52
C ASP A 48 5.27 10.73 8.77
N LEU A 49 6.14 11.47 9.46
CA LEU A 49 6.78 12.69 8.92
C LEU A 49 7.82 12.41 7.84
N SER A 50 8.21 11.15 7.63
CA SER A 50 9.21 10.79 6.60
C SER A 50 8.77 11.20 5.20
N ARG A 51 7.47 11.20 4.94
CA ARG A 51 6.91 11.69 3.66
C ARG A 51 7.19 13.16 3.41
N ILE A 52 7.22 13.96 4.46
CA ILE A 52 7.55 15.39 4.37
C ILE A 52 9.07 15.57 4.27
N LEU A 53 9.81 14.92 5.20
CA LEU A 53 11.27 15.03 5.28
C LEU A 53 11.99 14.54 4.02
N ASN A 54 11.44 13.52 3.35
CA ASN A 54 11.99 12.97 2.11
C ASN A 54 11.34 13.52 0.84
N ALA A 55 10.39 14.44 0.96
CA ALA A 55 9.77 15.07 -0.18
C ALA A 55 10.78 15.94 -0.94
N ASN A 56 10.56 16.05 -2.24
CA ASN A 56 11.33 16.93 -3.11
C ASN A 56 10.36 17.60 -4.09
N HIS A 57 9.56 18.49 -3.54
CA HIS A 57 8.49 19.18 -4.25
C HIS A 57 8.87 20.62 -4.58
N SER A 58 8.48 21.07 -5.75
CA SER A 58 8.47 22.49 -6.09
C SER A 58 7.42 23.23 -5.25
N ALA A 59 7.50 24.55 -5.22
CA ALA A 59 6.51 25.39 -4.51
C ALA A 59 5.06 25.15 -5.00
N GLY A 60 4.87 24.87 -6.28
CA GLY A 60 3.57 24.53 -6.86
C GLY A 60 3.07 23.19 -6.39
N GLU A 61 3.93 22.18 -6.39
CA GLU A 61 3.60 20.83 -5.92
C GLU A 61 3.25 20.83 -4.43
N TRP A 62 3.97 21.57 -3.59
CA TRP A 62 3.62 21.71 -2.16
C TRP A 62 2.21 22.28 -1.96
N ARG A 63 1.81 23.31 -2.73
CA ARG A 63 0.43 23.85 -2.66
C ARG A 63 -0.60 22.79 -3.08
N ASN A 64 -0.28 22.01 -4.11
CA ASN A 64 -1.13 20.90 -4.54
C ASN A 64 -1.24 19.83 -3.45
N VAL A 65 -0.11 19.43 -2.83
CA VAL A 65 -0.10 18.47 -1.71
C VAL A 65 -1.01 18.95 -0.58
N VAL A 66 -0.89 20.19 -0.14
CA VAL A 66 -1.75 20.73 0.93
C VAL A 66 -3.22 20.74 0.52
N THR A 67 -3.52 21.08 -0.73
CA THR A 67 -4.90 21.01 -1.24
C THR A 67 -5.44 19.58 -1.21
N MET A 68 -4.58 18.59 -1.55
CA MET A 68 -4.95 17.18 -1.54
C MET A 68 -5.24 16.63 -0.14
N ILE A 69 -4.38 16.96 0.83
CA ILE A 69 -4.59 16.45 2.20
C ILE A 69 -5.83 17.06 2.85
N VAL A 70 -6.20 18.29 2.50
CA VAL A 70 -7.49 18.87 2.92
C VAL A 70 -8.66 18.12 2.28
N ALA A 71 -8.59 17.82 0.99
CA ALA A 71 -9.60 17.01 0.32
C ALA A 71 -9.68 15.57 0.88
N ALA A 72 -8.56 15.05 1.40
CA ALA A 72 -8.47 13.74 2.05
C ALA A 72 -8.89 13.77 3.55
N GLY A 73 -9.41 14.90 4.06
CA GLY A 73 -9.99 15.01 5.38
C GLY A 73 -9.15 15.73 6.43
N ALA A 74 -7.99 16.30 6.10
CA ALA A 74 -7.27 17.16 7.02
C ALA A 74 -8.07 18.44 7.32
N ARG A 75 -8.21 18.75 8.61
CA ARG A 75 -9.02 19.89 9.06
C ARG A 75 -8.16 21.14 9.16
N LEU A 76 -8.02 21.87 8.05
CA LEU A 76 -7.31 23.14 7.98
C LEU A 76 -8.27 24.26 7.59
N SER A 77 -8.28 25.35 8.33
CA SER A 77 -8.90 26.59 7.88
C SER A 77 -8.15 27.16 6.66
N PRO A 78 -8.76 28.07 5.87
CA PRO A 78 -8.06 28.69 4.75
C PRO A 78 -6.73 29.36 5.14
N ALA A 79 -6.68 30.02 6.29
CA ALA A 79 -5.46 30.66 6.79
C ALA A 79 -4.37 29.64 7.16
N GLU A 80 -4.76 28.52 7.82
CA GLU A 80 -3.83 27.42 8.14
C GLU A 80 -3.34 26.71 6.89
N LYS A 81 -4.19 26.53 5.87
CA LYS A 81 -3.79 25.96 4.59
C LYS A 81 -2.65 26.78 3.94
N ASP A 82 -2.79 28.08 3.93
CA ASP A 82 -1.76 28.99 3.38
C ASP A 82 -0.49 29.01 4.24
N ALA A 83 -0.63 28.97 5.56
CA ALA A 83 0.50 28.94 6.48
C ALA A 83 1.28 27.62 6.36
N VAL A 84 0.60 26.47 6.28
CA VAL A 84 1.20 25.16 6.09
C VAL A 84 1.91 25.10 4.73
N ALA A 85 1.28 25.58 3.66
CA ALA A 85 1.91 25.59 2.34
C ALA A 85 3.20 26.44 2.32
N ARG A 86 3.18 27.62 2.90
CA ARG A 86 4.40 28.46 3.04
C ARG A 86 5.48 27.77 3.85
N TYR A 87 5.14 27.24 4.99
CA TYR A 87 6.08 26.53 5.86
C TYR A 87 6.76 25.37 5.13
N LEU A 88 5.99 24.54 4.39
CA LEU A 88 6.55 23.42 3.64
C LEU A 88 7.46 23.88 2.49
N ILE A 89 7.08 24.94 1.78
CA ILE A 89 7.91 25.52 0.70
C ILE A 89 9.23 26.05 1.25
N GLU A 90 9.19 26.76 2.38
CA GLU A 90 10.37 27.38 2.97
C GLU A 90 11.29 26.36 3.65
N SER A 91 10.70 25.38 4.37
CA SER A 91 11.45 24.39 5.12
C SER A 91 11.97 23.23 4.25
N PHE A 92 11.31 22.94 3.13
CA PHE A 92 11.63 21.81 2.24
C PHE A 92 11.67 22.29 0.79
N PRO A 93 12.62 23.17 0.44
CA PRO A 93 12.77 23.66 -0.94
C PRO A 93 13.12 22.50 -1.88
N GLU A 94 12.73 22.63 -3.14
CA GLU A 94 13.10 21.69 -4.18
C GLU A 94 14.62 21.55 -4.28
N ARG A 95 15.09 20.31 -4.22
CA ARG A 95 16.50 19.94 -4.36
C ARG A 95 16.76 19.43 -5.76
N ALA A 96 17.98 19.55 -6.24
CA ALA A 96 18.39 18.92 -7.49
C ALA A 96 18.02 17.43 -7.45
N LYS A 97 17.23 16.98 -8.41
CA LYS A 97 16.87 15.56 -8.52
C LYS A 97 18.14 14.78 -8.90
N PRO A 98 18.41 13.65 -8.26
CA PRO A 98 19.50 12.79 -8.71
C PRO A 98 19.23 12.40 -10.15
N HIS A 99 20.26 12.43 -10.98
CA HIS A 99 20.14 11.96 -12.35
C HIS A 99 19.69 10.48 -12.32
N PRO A 100 18.68 10.12 -13.10
CA PRO A 100 18.27 8.72 -13.18
C PRO A 100 19.47 7.89 -13.67
N VAL A 101 19.70 6.73 -13.04
CA VAL A 101 20.63 5.75 -13.57
C VAL A 101 20.03 5.21 -14.86
N VAL A 102 20.47 5.75 -15.98
CA VAL A 102 20.07 5.23 -17.29
C VAL A 102 20.92 4.00 -17.57
N ILE A 103 20.32 2.82 -17.48
CA ILE A 103 20.95 1.60 -17.96
C ILE A 103 20.88 1.69 -19.49
N ALA A 104 22.03 1.92 -20.11
CA ALA A 104 22.14 1.91 -21.56
C ALA A 104 21.78 0.49 -22.05
N GLY A 105 20.70 0.38 -22.78
CA GLY A 105 20.22 -0.87 -23.35
C GLY A 105 19.75 -0.65 -24.79
N GLN A 106 19.68 -1.73 -25.56
CA GLN A 106 19.18 -1.71 -26.95
C GLN A 106 17.66 -1.83 -27.00
N VAL A 107 16.96 -1.76 -25.87
CA VAL A 107 15.50 -1.85 -25.83
C VAL A 107 14.91 -0.52 -26.28
N GLN A 108 14.26 -0.53 -27.43
CA GLN A 108 13.45 0.62 -27.86
C GLN A 108 12.13 0.58 -27.10
N VAL A 109 11.81 1.68 -26.41
CA VAL A 109 10.55 1.84 -25.65
C VAL A 109 9.71 2.89 -26.36
N SER A 110 8.43 2.61 -26.49
CA SER A 110 7.44 3.59 -26.95
C SER A 110 6.42 3.82 -25.84
N PHE A 111 5.94 5.07 -25.75
CA PHE A 111 4.90 5.46 -24.80
C PHE A 111 3.68 5.92 -25.58
N ARG A 112 2.51 5.58 -25.03
CA ARG A 112 1.23 6.14 -25.45
C ARG A 112 0.43 6.48 -24.20
N GLU A 113 -0.05 7.71 -24.13
CA GLU A 113 -0.79 8.24 -22.98
C GLU A 113 -2.20 8.64 -23.43
N TRP A 114 -3.15 8.54 -22.52
CA TRP A 114 -4.53 8.95 -22.72
C TRP A 114 -4.96 9.84 -21.56
N GLU A 115 -5.54 10.97 -21.86
CA GLU A 115 -6.13 11.84 -20.85
C GLU A 115 -7.48 11.27 -20.40
N VAL A 116 -7.67 11.18 -19.08
CA VAL A 116 -8.96 10.75 -18.52
C VAL A 116 -9.99 11.86 -18.66
N PRO A 117 -11.28 11.49 -18.97
CA PRO A 117 -12.30 12.50 -19.31
C PRO A 117 -12.61 13.49 -18.19
N THR A 118 -12.67 13.03 -16.93
CA THR A 118 -13.00 13.88 -15.79
C THR A 118 -11.75 14.57 -15.25
N PRO A 119 -11.64 15.93 -15.38
CA PRO A 119 -10.50 16.66 -14.83
C PRO A 119 -10.34 16.45 -13.33
N GLY A 120 -9.11 16.22 -12.89
CA GLY A 120 -8.81 16.02 -11.47
C GLY A 120 -9.26 14.66 -10.91
N ALA A 121 -9.62 13.72 -11.77
CA ALA A 121 -10.04 12.35 -11.36
C ALA A 121 -8.96 11.60 -10.56
N ARG A 122 -7.69 11.89 -10.82
CA ARG A 122 -6.55 11.23 -10.19
C ARG A 122 -6.62 9.71 -10.31
N PRO A 123 -6.34 9.17 -11.49
CA PRO A 123 -6.21 7.73 -11.66
C PRO A 123 -5.25 7.16 -10.60
N HIS A 124 -5.74 6.17 -9.82
CA HIS A 124 -4.97 5.62 -8.71
C HIS A 124 -4.48 4.21 -9.02
N ASP A 125 -5.34 3.21 -8.95
CA ASP A 125 -4.95 1.83 -9.25
C ASP A 125 -5.34 1.46 -10.68
N PRO A 126 -4.40 0.95 -11.51
CA PRO A 126 -4.70 0.37 -12.82
C PRO A 126 -4.98 -1.13 -12.70
N LEU A 127 -5.88 -1.64 -13.53
CA LEU A 127 -6.17 -3.07 -13.66
C LEU A 127 -6.32 -3.43 -15.14
N ALA A 128 -5.48 -4.33 -15.63
CA ALA A 128 -5.63 -4.91 -16.96
C ALA A 128 -6.52 -6.15 -16.86
N THR A 129 -7.58 -6.20 -17.63
CA THR A 129 -8.53 -7.31 -17.68
C THR A 129 -8.33 -8.23 -18.89
N PRO A 130 -8.77 -9.51 -18.83
CA PRO A 130 -8.55 -10.48 -19.90
C PRO A 130 -9.15 -10.08 -21.25
N ASP A 131 -10.16 -9.21 -21.27
CA ASP A 131 -10.74 -8.64 -22.51
C ASP A 131 -9.86 -7.59 -23.19
N GLY A 132 -8.68 -7.31 -22.62
CA GLY A 132 -7.72 -6.34 -23.13
C GLY A 132 -7.99 -4.90 -22.73
N ALA A 133 -9.00 -4.64 -21.92
CA ALA A 133 -9.27 -3.31 -21.39
C ALA A 133 -8.32 -2.97 -20.22
N LEU A 134 -8.15 -1.67 -20.00
CA LEU A 134 -7.49 -1.13 -18.82
C LEU A 134 -8.51 -0.37 -17.98
N TRP A 135 -8.66 -0.77 -16.75
CA TRP A 135 -9.49 -0.08 -15.77
C TRP A 135 -8.66 0.81 -14.85
N TYR A 136 -9.28 1.84 -14.31
CA TYR A 136 -8.68 2.68 -13.29
C TYR A 136 -9.71 3.19 -12.30
N THR A 137 -9.26 3.49 -11.07
CA THR A 137 -10.05 4.23 -10.09
C THR A 137 -9.79 5.72 -10.23
N GLY A 138 -10.82 6.51 -10.51
CA GLY A 138 -10.76 7.97 -10.44
C GLY A 138 -11.11 8.44 -9.04
N GLN A 139 -10.16 8.28 -8.10
CA GLN A 139 -10.38 8.40 -6.66
C GLN A 139 -11.05 9.70 -6.26
N MET A 140 -10.63 10.83 -6.83
CA MET A 140 -11.12 12.15 -6.46
C MET A 140 -12.35 12.59 -7.27
N ALA A 141 -12.66 11.92 -8.37
CA ALA A 141 -13.84 12.17 -9.19
C ALA A 141 -15.01 11.21 -8.90
N ASN A 142 -14.81 10.25 -8.00
CA ASN A 142 -15.83 9.26 -7.66
C ASN A 142 -16.28 8.40 -8.85
N VAL A 143 -15.33 8.01 -9.72
CA VAL A 143 -15.59 7.22 -10.94
C VAL A 143 -14.71 5.98 -11.00
N LEU A 144 -15.18 4.95 -11.72
CA LEU A 144 -14.35 3.91 -12.30
C LEU A 144 -14.24 4.16 -13.80
N GLY A 145 -13.04 4.12 -14.36
CA GLY A 145 -12.82 4.32 -15.78
C GLY A 145 -12.37 3.05 -16.47
N ARG A 146 -12.84 2.84 -17.71
CA ARG A 146 -12.44 1.75 -18.60
C ARG A 146 -11.90 2.33 -19.90
N LEU A 147 -10.63 2.10 -20.17
CA LEU A 147 -9.96 2.41 -21.43
C LEU A 147 -9.96 1.17 -22.34
N ASP A 148 -10.35 1.35 -23.59
CA ASP A 148 -10.02 0.44 -24.66
C ASP A 148 -8.72 0.89 -25.35
N PRO A 149 -7.59 0.19 -25.15
CA PRO A 149 -6.31 0.65 -25.71
C PRO A 149 -6.24 0.58 -27.23
N SER A 150 -7.09 -0.21 -27.86
CA SER A 150 -7.13 -0.36 -29.33
C SER A 150 -7.72 0.87 -30.02
N THR A 151 -8.77 1.43 -29.44
CA THR A 151 -9.48 2.59 -29.97
C THR A 151 -9.08 3.90 -29.27
N GLY A 152 -8.61 3.81 -28.03
CA GLY A 152 -8.37 4.96 -27.17
C GLY A 152 -9.64 5.49 -26.49
N ALA A 153 -10.79 4.81 -26.68
CA ALA A 153 -12.03 5.22 -26.05
C ALA A 153 -12.00 4.98 -24.53
N ILE A 154 -12.41 5.96 -23.76
CA ILE A 154 -12.56 5.87 -22.31
C ILE A 154 -14.03 6.04 -21.94
N LYS A 155 -14.55 5.09 -21.15
CA LYS A 155 -15.87 5.18 -20.52
C LYS A 155 -15.70 5.30 -19.01
N GLU A 156 -16.34 6.27 -18.39
CA GLU A 156 -16.39 6.42 -16.94
C GLU A 156 -17.75 6.01 -16.38
N TYR A 157 -17.73 5.33 -15.24
CA TYR A 157 -18.89 4.90 -14.48
C TYR A 157 -18.95 5.71 -13.20
N GLN A 158 -19.91 6.61 -13.10
CA GLN A 158 -20.12 7.43 -11.93
C GLN A 158 -20.67 6.58 -10.78
N LEU A 159 -20.01 6.60 -9.62
CA LEU A 159 -20.49 5.91 -8.43
C LEU A 159 -21.66 6.66 -7.81
N LYS A 160 -22.67 5.90 -7.33
CA LYS A 160 -23.91 6.46 -6.77
C LYS A 160 -23.67 7.12 -5.40
N THR A 161 -22.90 6.46 -4.53
CA THR A 161 -22.55 7.00 -3.23
C THR A 161 -21.53 8.11 -3.40
N PRO A 162 -21.85 9.36 -2.97
CA PRO A 162 -20.94 10.48 -3.11
C PRO A 162 -19.65 10.29 -2.32
N ALA A 163 -18.55 10.81 -2.84
CA ALA A 163 -17.23 10.78 -2.18
C ALA A 163 -16.79 9.36 -1.76
N SER A 164 -17.11 8.35 -2.56
CA SER A 164 -16.69 6.97 -2.27
C SER A 164 -15.18 6.80 -2.21
N GLY A 165 -14.42 7.59 -2.98
CA GLY A 165 -12.97 7.52 -3.04
C GLY A 165 -12.49 6.15 -3.50
N PRO A 166 -12.90 5.64 -4.70
CA PRO A 166 -12.49 4.33 -5.18
C PRO A 166 -10.96 4.23 -5.24
N HIS A 167 -10.40 3.13 -4.71
CA HIS A 167 -8.96 3.01 -4.53
C HIS A 167 -8.40 1.75 -5.18
N GLY A 168 -8.53 0.58 -4.58
CA GLY A 168 -8.06 -0.68 -5.14
C GLY A 168 -9.04 -1.29 -6.14
N LEU A 169 -8.54 -2.03 -7.14
CA LEU A 169 -9.32 -2.73 -8.17
C LEU A 169 -8.86 -4.17 -8.33
N VAL A 170 -9.82 -5.06 -8.52
CA VAL A 170 -9.60 -6.42 -9.08
C VAL A 170 -10.83 -6.83 -9.92
N ASP A 171 -10.64 -7.77 -10.83
CA ASP A 171 -11.72 -8.43 -11.57
C ASP A 171 -12.02 -9.81 -11.00
N ASP A 172 -13.23 -10.29 -11.23
CA ASP A 172 -13.61 -11.67 -10.94
C ASP A 172 -13.72 -12.49 -12.23
N ALA A 173 -13.96 -13.79 -12.09
CA ALA A 173 -14.09 -14.71 -13.23
C ALA A 173 -15.32 -14.42 -14.14
N ALA A 174 -16.30 -13.67 -13.65
CA ALA A 174 -17.46 -13.22 -14.41
C ALA A 174 -17.20 -11.90 -15.17
N GLY A 175 -16.07 -11.25 -14.90
CA GLY A 175 -15.69 -9.97 -15.50
C GLY A 175 -16.27 -8.76 -14.76
N HIS A 176 -16.83 -8.94 -13.57
CA HIS A 176 -17.19 -7.81 -12.73
C HIS A 176 -15.93 -7.15 -12.15
N ILE A 177 -16.02 -5.85 -11.93
CA ILE A 177 -14.94 -5.05 -11.35
C ILE A 177 -15.25 -4.76 -9.89
N TRP A 178 -14.40 -5.28 -9.03
CA TRP A 178 -14.48 -5.08 -7.59
C TRP A 178 -13.53 -3.98 -7.15
N PHE A 179 -13.99 -3.13 -6.24
CA PHE A 179 -13.19 -1.99 -5.78
C PHE A 179 -13.41 -1.69 -4.31
N THR A 180 -12.43 -1.04 -3.71
CA THR A 180 -12.55 -0.49 -2.36
C THR A 180 -13.03 0.96 -2.43
N ALA A 181 -14.13 1.28 -1.75
CA ALA A 181 -14.60 2.64 -1.55
C ALA A 181 -13.94 3.21 -0.28
N ASN A 182 -12.71 3.65 -0.43
CA ASN A 182 -11.80 3.98 0.67
C ASN A 182 -12.34 5.07 1.61
N PHE A 183 -13.05 6.08 1.07
CA PHE A 183 -13.58 7.18 1.89
C PHE A 183 -14.97 6.89 2.44
N ALA A 184 -15.79 6.10 1.73
CA ALA A 184 -17.17 5.82 2.14
C ALA A 184 -17.31 4.53 2.96
N GLY A 185 -16.28 3.66 2.99
CA GLY A 185 -16.27 2.47 3.86
C GLY A 185 -17.12 1.31 3.34
N TYR A 186 -17.06 1.00 2.04
CA TYR A 186 -17.71 -0.18 1.48
C TYR A 186 -16.81 -0.88 0.44
N ILE A 187 -17.16 -2.12 0.09
CA ILE A 187 -16.64 -2.82 -1.08
C ILE A 187 -17.70 -2.72 -2.19
N GLY A 188 -17.30 -2.31 -3.38
CA GLY A 188 -18.19 -2.21 -4.53
C GLY A 188 -17.92 -3.30 -5.56
N GLU A 189 -18.98 -3.74 -6.23
CA GLU A 189 -18.99 -4.66 -7.37
C GLU A 189 -19.71 -3.95 -8.53
N LEU A 190 -18.98 -3.65 -9.60
CA LEU A 190 -19.52 -3.08 -10.82
C LEU A 190 -19.72 -4.19 -11.87
N ASP A 191 -20.91 -4.32 -12.40
CA ASP A 191 -21.16 -5.03 -13.67
C ASP A 191 -20.87 -4.06 -14.84
N PRO A 192 -19.82 -4.30 -15.64
CA PRO A 192 -19.49 -3.42 -16.76
C PRO A 192 -20.56 -3.38 -17.87
N THR A 193 -21.38 -4.42 -17.96
CA THR A 193 -22.43 -4.55 -18.99
C THR A 193 -23.61 -3.66 -18.68
N SER A 194 -24.15 -3.76 -17.49
CA SER A 194 -25.31 -2.97 -17.05
C SER A 194 -24.90 -1.58 -16.54
N GLY A 195 -23.67 -1.45 -16.00
CA GLY A 195 -23.20 -0.28 -15.27
C GLY A 195 -23.74 -0.21 -13.84
N GLU A 196 -24.38 -1.28 -13.37
CA GLU A 196 -24.88 -1.34 -12.01
C GLU A 196 -23.75 -1.59 -11.00
N VAL A 197 -23.83 -0.89 -9.86
CA VAL A 197 -22.90 -1.08 -8.74
C VAL A 197 -23.67 -1.61 -7.56
N LYS A 198 -23.22 -2.75 -7.04
CA LYS A 198 -23.65 -3.30 -5.78
C LYS A 198 -22.64 -2.92 -4.68
N GLU A 199 -23.16 -2.42 -3.57
CA GLU A 199 -22.32 -1.95 -2.46
C GLU A 199 -22.49 -2.87 -1.25
N TYR A 200 -21.37 -3.33 -0.70
CA TYR A 200 -21.28 -4.15 0.50
C TYR A 200 -20.75 -3.27 1.63
N GLN A 201 -21.65 -2.74 2.43
CA GLN A 201 -21.32 -1.80 3.49
C GLN A 201 -20.49 -2.44 4.59
N LEU A 202 -19.42 -1.79 4.99
CA LEU A 202 -18.63 -2.17 6.14
C LEU A 202 -19.17 -1.54 7.42
N PRO A 203 -19.02 -2.20 8.58
CA PRO A 203 -19.36 -1.58 9.86
C PRO A 203 -18.58 -0.28 10.08
N ASP A 204 -19.15 0.67 10.82
CA ASP A 204 -18.52 1.95 11.13
C ASP A 204 -17.10 1.83 11.72
N ALA A 205 -16.84 0.76 12.46
CA ALA A 205 -15.52 0.45 13.00
C ALA A 205 -14.50 0.00 11.96
N ALA A 206 -14.93 -0.32 10.72
CA ALA A 206 -14.08 -0.89 9.66
C ALA A 206 -14.09 0.01 8.40
N ARG A 207 -14.01 1.31 8.59
CA ARG A 207 -13.86 2.27 7.49
C ARG A 207 -12.44 2.25 6.92
N ASP A 208 -12.28 2.69 5.66
CA ASP A 208 -11.01 2.76 4.95
C ASP A 208 -10.55 1.40 4.40
N PRO A 209 -11.39 0.65 3.66
CA PRO A 209 -10.91 -0.51 2.88
C PRO A 209 -9.92 -0.03 1.83
N HIS A 210 -8.81 -0.79 1.66
CA HIS A 210 -7.68 -0.28 0.90
C HIS A 210 -7.28 -1.19 -0.26
N THR A 211 -6.59 -2.29 0.00
CA THR A 211 -6.16 -3.24 -1.02
C THR A 211 -7.06 -4.47 -0.98
N LEU A 212 -7.31 -5.07 -2.13
CA LEU A 212 -8.13 -6.27 -2.24
C LEU A 212 -7.51 -7.30 -3.19
N LEU A 213 -7.86 -8.57 -2.99
CA LEU A 213 -7.54 -9.67 -3.89
C LEU A 213 -8.57 -10.79 -3.76
N PHE A 214 -8.77 -11.54 -4.82
CA PHE A 214 -9.51 -12.80 -4.78
C PHE A 214 -8.58 -13.97 -4.44
N ASP A 215 -9.08 -14.89 -3.64
CA ASP A 215 -8.44 -16.19 -3.49
C ASP A 215 -8.97 -17.20 -4.53
N SER A 216 -8.39 -18.42 -4.54
CA SER A 216 -8.75 -19.48 -5.48
C SER A 216 -10.19 -20.00 -5.35
N ASP A 217 -10.86 -19.74 -4.22
CA ASP A 217 -12.25 -20.15 -3.98
C ASP A 217 -13.25 -19.04 -4.34
N GLY A 218 -12.74 -17.91 -4.84
CA GLY A 218 -13.53 -16.74 -5.21
C GLY A 218 -13.99 -15.91 -4.00
N VAL A 219 -13.31 -16.02 -2.87
CA VAL A 219 -13.53 -15.15 -1.72
C VAL A 219 -12.67 -13.91 -1.85
N LEU A 220 -13.26 -12.76 -1.66
CA LEU A 220 -12.56 -11.47 -1.70
C LEU A 220 -11.96 -11.15 -0.34
N TRP A 221 -10.65 -10.92 -0.31
CA TRP A 221 -9.92 -10.46 0.86
C TRP A 221 -9.58 -8.98 0.70
N PHE A 222 -9.61 -8.22 1.79
CA PHE A 222 -9.29 -6.80 1.76
C PHE A 222 -8.68 -6.33 3.08
N THR A 223 -7.77 -5.36 2.97
CA THR A 223 -7.20 -4.67 4.13
C THR A 223 -8.04 -3.47 4.49
N VAL A 224 -8.17 -3.20 5.81
CA VAL A 224 -8.81 -2.00 6.36
C VAL A 224 -7.75 -1.25 7.15
N GLN A 225 -7.09 -0.32 6.48
CA GLN A 225 -5.81 0.23 6.91
C GLN A 225 -5.88 0.97 8.26
N ASN A 226 -6.74 1.97 8.36
CA ASN A 226 -6.81 2.81 9.58
C ASN A 226 -7.57 2.13 10.72
N ALA A 227 -8.52 1.26 10.40
CA ALA A 227 -9.21 0.43 11.39
C ALA A 227 -8.34 -0.73 11.91
N ASN A 228 -7.17 -0.95 11.33
CA ASN A 228 -6.23 -1.99 11.75
C ASN A 228 -6.81 -3.40 11.65
N MET A 229 -7.55 -3.69 10.58
CA MET A 229 -8.27 -4.94 10.36
C MET A 229 -7.94 -5.57 9.01
N LEU A 230 -8.17 -6.88 8.92
CA LEU A 230 -8.29 -7.64 7.68
C LEU A 230 -9.73 -8.09 7.53
N GLY A 231 -10.27 -8.00 6.33
CA GLY A 231 -11.60 -8.45 6.00
C GLY A 231 -11.61 -9.53 4.92
N ARG A 232 -12.67 -10.33 4.93
CA ARG A 232 -13.04 -11.19 3.81
C ARG A 232 -14.53 -11.03 3.51
N LEU A 233 -14.87 -11.04 2.23
CA LEU A 233 -16.22 -11.00 1.71
C LEU A 233 -16.46 -12.23 0.85
N ASP A 234 -17.51 -12.97 1.11
CA ASP A 234 -18.02 -14.00 0.22
C ASP A 234 -19.00 -13.37 -0.79
N PRO A 235 -18.66 -13.25 -2.08
CA PRO A 235 -19.52 -12.63 -3.08
C PRO A 235 -20.86 -13.32 -3.27
N LYS A 236 -20.94 -14.63 -3.03
CA LYS A 236 -22.15 -15.44 -3.22
C LYS A 236 -23.21 -15.13 -2.18
N THR A 237 -22.79 -14.87 -0.96
CA THR A 237 -23.70 -14.65 0.19
C THR A 237 -23.74 -13.21 0.64
N GLY A 238 -22.75 -12.39 0.27
CA GLY A 238 -22.53 -11.05 0.79
C GLY A 238 -21.98 -11.03 2.22
N ALA A 239 -21.64 -12.19 2.78
CA ALA A 239 -21.16 -12.29 4.16
C ALA A 239 -19.76 -11.70 4.32
N ILE A 240 -19.63 -10.77 5.26
CA ILE A 240 -18.36 -10.12 5.61
C ILE A 240 -17.89 -10.63 6.96
N LYS A 241 -16.61 -10.97 7.05
CA LYS A 241 -15.92 -11.25 8.31
C LYS A 241 -14.71 -10.33 8.44
N LEU A 242 -14.50 -9.81 9.64
CA LEU A 242 -13.41 -8.90 9.97
C LEU A 242 -12.59 -9.49 11.12
N VAL A 243 -11.29 -9.26 11.11
CA VAL A 243 -10.38 -9.64 12.20
C VAL A 243 -9.38 -8.50 12.43
N SER A 244 -9.21 -8.12 13.71
CA SER A 244 -8.26 -7.07 14.10
C SER A 244 -6.84 -7.61 14.16
N MET A 245 -5.86 -6.77 13.83
CA MET A 245 -4.45 -7.05 14.04
C MET A 245 -4.13 -7.07 15.54
N ALA A 246 -3.22 -7.97 15.96
CA ALA A 246 -2.74 -8.01 17.33
C ALA A 246 -1.87 -6.79 17.66
N THR A 247 -1.08 -6.32 16.69
CA THR A 247 -0.26 -5.10 16.84
C THR A 247 -1.11 -3.86 16.65
N PRO A 248 -1.21 -2.98 17.67
CA PRO A 248 -1.93 -1.71 17.55
C PRO A 248 -1.33 -0.83 16.46
N GLY A 249 -2.19 -0.21 15.64
CA GLY A 249 -1.76 0.70 14.58
C GLY A 249 -0.90 0.06 13.49
N ALA A 250 -1.00 -1.26 13.31
CA ALA A 250 -0.20 -2.00 12.33
C ALA A 250 -0.48 -1.60 10.88
N ARG A 251 -1.67 -1.09 10.57
CA ARG A 251 -2.07 -0.59 9.25
C ARG A 251 -1.81 -1.60 8.12
N PRO A 252 -2.58 -2.68 8.03
CA PRO A 252 -2.44 -3.65 6.95
C PRO A 252 -2.63 -2.97 5.59
N TYR A 253 -1.79 -3.32 4.60
CA TYR A 253 -1.72 -2.60 3.33
C TYR A 253 -1.68 -3.52 2.10
N GLY A 254 -0.49 -3.89 1.60
CA GLY A 254 -0.32 -4.74 0.43
C GLY A 254 -0.61 -6.21 0.73
N MET A 255 -1.16 -6.94 -0.23
CA MET A 255 -1.59 -8.33 -0.05
C MET A 255 -1.07 -9.21 -1.18
N ALA A 256 -0.84 -10.49 -0.89
CA ALA A 256 -0.53 -11.53 -1.85
C ALA A 256 -1.02 -12.90 -1.37
N LEU A 257 -1.49 -13.73 -2.29
CA LEU A 257 -1.86 -15.12 -1.99
C LEU A 257 -0.58 -15.96 -1.86
N SER A 258 -0.56 -16.91 -0.90
CA SER A 258 0.54 -17.89 -0.81
C SER A 258 0.58 -18.78 -2.06
N ALA A 259 1.75 -19.31 -2.39
CA ALA A 259 1.93 -20.17 -3.57
C ALA A 259 1.04 -21.44 -3.53
N ASP A 260 0.76 -21.96 -2.34
CA ASP A 260 -0.14 -23.11 -2.14
C ASP A 260 -1.63 -22.72 -2.01
N GLY A 261 -1.94 -21.43 -2.10
CA GLY A 261 -3.29 -20.90 -2.00
C GLY A 261 -3.96 -21.00 -0.62
N ARG A 262 -3.27 -21.48 0.42
CA ARG A 262 -3.87 -21.71 1.74
C ARG A 262 -3.91 -20.50 2.65
N SER A 263 -3.07 -19.52 2.37
CA SER A 263 -2.91 -18.32 3.19
C SER A 263 -2.90 -17.05 2.32
N VAL A 264 -3.27 -15.94 2.94
CA VAL A 264 -3.02 -14.61 2.39
C VAL A 264 -1.96 -13.95 3.24
N PHE A 265 -0.88 -13.49 2.59
CA PHE A 265 0.12 -12.64 3.21
C PHE A 265 -0.24 -11.17 3.00
N PHE A 266 0.08 -10.35 3.98
CA PHE A 266 -0.08 -8.90 3.87
C PHE A 266 0.96 -8.18 4.73
N ASP A 267 1.36 -7.02 4.29
CA ASP A 267 2.28 -6.20 5.08
C ASP A 267 1.54 -5.33 6.09
N LEU A 268 2.23 -5.00 7.16
CA LEU A 268 1.76 -4.14 8.24
C LEU A 268 2.54 -2.83 8.18
N PHE A 269 2.15 -1.94 7.27
CA PHE A 269 2.85 -0.69 6.95
C PHE A 269 3.04 0.24 8.16
N GLY A 270 2.14 0.21 9.14
CA GLY A 270 2.27 0.98 10.38
C GLY A 270 3.27 0.39 11.38
N SER A 271 3.80 -0.81 11.12
CA SER A 271 4.76 -1.51 11.96
C SER A 271 5.85 -2.17 11.11
N ASN A 272 6.84 -2.75 11.77
CA ASN A 272 7.92 -3.50 11.11
C ASN A 272 7.56 -4.98 10.93
N LYS A 273 6.37 -5.30 10.39
CA LYS A 273 5.90 -6.69 10.31
C LYS A 273 5.30 -7.04 8.96
N ILE A 274 5.34 -8.32 8.66
CA ILE A 274 4.48 -8.98 7.67
C ILE A 274 3.54 -9.90 8.44
N ALA A 275 2.34 -10.09 7.95
CA ALA A 275 1.38 -11.00 8.54
C ALA A 275 0.91 -12.05 7.53
N ARG A 276 0.45 -13.18 8.04
CA ARG A 276 -0.20 -14.24 7.31
C ARG A 276 -1.52 -14.56 7.98
N VAL A 277 -2.59 -14.65 7.20
CA VAL A 277 -3.86 -15.23 7.64
C VAL A 277 -4.03 -16.63 7.04
N ASP A 278 -4.39 -17.59 7.85
CA ASP A 278 -4.90 -18.89 7.41
C ASP A 278 -6.34 -18.72 6.92
N ARG A 279 -6.62 -19.07 5.68
CA ARG A 279 -7.91 -18.81 5.02
C ARG A 279 -9.09 -19.57 5.66
N ALA A 280 -8.85 -20.73 6.22
CA ALA A 280 -9.91 -21.54 6.81
C ALA A 280 -10.29 -21.06 8.21
N SER A 281 -9.31 -20.83 9.06
CA SER A 281 -9.51 -20.47 10.48
C SER A 281 -9.60 -18.96 10.73
N MET A 282 -9.14 -18.11 9.81
CA MET A 282 -8.95 -16.67 10.02
C MET A 282 -7.86 -16.34 11.05
N ALA A 283 -7.05 -17.33 11.46
CA ALA A 283 -5.96 -17.11 12.39
C ALA A 283 -4.83 -16.30 11.73
N ILE A 284 -4.39 -15.24 12.41
CA ILE A 284 -3.31 -14.36 11.94
C ILE A 284 -2.02 -14.67 12.69
N THR A 285 -0.94 -14.77 11.92
CA THR A 285 0.44 -14.84 12.44
C THR A 285 1.20 -13.62 11.97
N GLU A 286 1.83 -12.89 12.88
CA GLU A 286 2.65 -11.71 12.57
C GLU A 286 4.15 -12.06 12.66
N PHE A 287 4.92 -11.68 11.66
CA PHE A 287 6.36 -11.92 11.53
C PHE A 287 7.11 -10.60 11.64
N PRO A 288 7.86 -10.34 12.72
CA PRO A 288 8.65 -9.13 12.84
C PRO A 288 9.81 -9.14 11.83
N LEU A 289 10.04 -7.99 11.21
CA LEU A 289 11.19 -7.78 10.34
C LEU A 289 12.44 -7.50 11.20
N PRO A 290 13.64 -7.81 10.69
CA PRO A 290 14.88 -7.65 11.45
C PRO A 290 15.17 -6.22 11.92
N ASP A 291 14.73 -5.21 11.15
CA ASP A 291 14.93 -3.80 11.49
C ASP A 291 13.62 -3.21 12.04
N GLY A 292 13.62 -2.75 13.27
CA GLY A 292 12.43 -2.18 13.93
C GLY A 292 11.88 -0.91 13.26
N ALA A 293 12.70 -0.22 12.45
CA ALA A 293 12.29 0.95 11.69
C ALA A 293 11.79 0.62 10.27
N SER A 294 11.78 -0.65 9.88
CA SER A 294 11.18 -1.10 8.61
C SER A 294 9.70 -0.76 8.53
N ARG A 295 9.25 -0.39 7.33
CA ARG A 295 7.84 -0.15 7.01
C ARG A 295 7.55 -0.79 5.66
N PRO A 296 7.21 -2.10 5.67
CA PRO A 296 6.87 -2.80 4.44
C PRO A 296 5.59 -2.21 3.83
N ARG A 297 5.55 -2.05 2.50
CA ARG A 297 4.41 -1.39 1.86
C ARG A 297 3.77 -2.20 0.74
N ARG A 298 4.55 -2.99 0.03
CA ARG A 298 4.05 -3.91 -0.98
C ARG A 298 4.77 -5.24 -0.83
N ILE A 299 4.05 -6.30 -1.10
CA ILE A 299 4.56 -7.67 -1.05
C ILE A 299 4.21 -8.43 -2.32
N ALA A 300 4.99 -9.46 -2.59
CA ALA A 300 4.74 -10.44 -3.64
C ALA A 300 5.15 -11.82 -3.13
N VAL A 301 4.51 -12.86 -3.63
CA VAL A 301 4.90 -14.24 -3.35
C VAL A 301 5.46 -14.85 -4.62
N SER A 302 6.68 -15.38 -4.56
CA SER A 302 7.31 -16.08 -5.68
C SER A 302 6.85 -17.55 -5.74
N GLY A 303 7.03 -18.18 -6.91
CA GLY A 303 6.56 -19.55 -7.14
C GLY A 303 7.20 -20.61 -6.23
N ASP A 304 8.37 -20.32 -5.65
CA ASP A 304 9.05 -21.13 -4.64
C ASP A 304 8.54 -20.87 -3.20
N GLY A 305 7.54 -20.00 -3.05
CA GLY A 305 6.84 -19.76 -1.79
C GLY A 305 7.44 -18.68 -0.89
N PHE A 306 8.52 -18.02 -1.30
CA PHE A 306 9.06 -16.90 -0.54
C PHE A 306 8.17 -15.66 -0.65
N VAL A 307 8.09 -14.90 0.45
CA VAL A 307 7.41 -13.61 0.49
C VAL A 307 8.44 -12.50 0.35
N TRP A 308 8.35 -11.74 -0.71
CA TRP A 308 9.19 -10.57 -0.97
C TRP A 308 8.46 -9.31 -0.54
N TYR A 309 9.18 -8.36 0.03
CA TYR A 309 8.62 -7.08 0.44
C TYR A 309 9.52 -5.91 0.06
N SER A 310 8.89 -4.79 -0.25
CA SER A 310 9.58 -3.50 -0.38
C SER A 310 9.52 -2.76 0.95
N ASP A 311 10.67 -2.42 1.51
CA ASP A 311 10.77 -1.59 2.71
C ASP A 311 10.84 -0.12 2.30
N TYR A 312 9.69 0.54 2.39
CA TYR A 312 9.52 1.93 1.98
C TYR A 312 10.38 2.91 2.79
N SER A 313 10.59 2.63 4.08
CA SER A 313 11.32 3.53 4.99
C SER A 313 12.83 3.37 4.93
N ARG A 314 13.31 2.17 4.53
CA ARG A 314 14.74 1.82 4.58
C ARG A 314 15.38 1.68 3.19
N GLY A 315 14.60 1.82 2.12
CA GLY A 315 15.09 1.68 0.75
C GLY A 315 15.64 0.28 0.46
N ARG A 316 15.00 -0.77 0.96
CA ARG A 316 15.44 -2.16 0.83
C ARG A 316 14.38 -3.04 0.19
N LEU A 317 14.83 -4.10 -0.45
CA LEU A 317 14.02 -5.27 -0.73
C LEU A 317 14.38 -6.35 0.28
N GLY A 318 13.37 -7.01 0.82
CA GLY A 318 13.57 -8.10 1.76
C GLY A 318 12.81 -9.35 1.35
N ARG A 319 13.22 -10.49 1.92
CA ARG A 319 12.60 -11.79 1.69
C ARG A 319 12.31 -12.47 3.02
N LEU A 320 11.10 -12.96 3.16
CA LEU A 320 10.66 -13.81 4.26
C LEU A 320 10.50 -15.25 3.74
N ASP A 321 11.11 -16.23 4.43
CA ASP A 321 10.79 -17.63 4.28
C ASP A 321 9.67 -17.97 5.29
N PRO A 322 8.43 -18.27 4.83
CA PRO A 322 7.34 -18.56 5.74
C PRO A 322 7.35 -20.01 6.26
N GLN A 323 8.29 -20.83 5.78
CA GLN A 323 8.46 -22.20 6.27
C GLN A 323 9.23 -22.17 7.60
N PRO A 324 8.87 -23.01 8.61
CA PRO A 324 9.73 -23.15 9.78
C PRO A 324 11.08 -23.72 9.35
N ALA A 325 12.14 -23.23 9.96
CA ALA A 325 13.48 -23.81 9.78
C ALA A 325 13.38 -25.33 10.03
N ARG A 326 13.78 -26.12 9.04
CA ARG A 326 13.88 -27.57 9.16
C ARG A 326 15.04 -27.98 10.05
#